data_6b8f5c14eef29e2e939425004f0eba93
#
_entry.id   6b8f5c14eef29e2e939425004f0eba93
#
_cell.length_a   1.000
_cell.length_b   1.000
_cell.length_c   1.000
_cell.angle_alpha   90.00
_cell.angle_beta   90.00
_cell.angle_gamma   90.00
#
_symmetry.space_group_name_H-M   'P 1'
#
loop_
_entity.id
_entity.type
_entity.pdbx_description
1 polymer ?
#
loop_
_entity_poly.entity_id
_entity_poly.type
_entity_poly.pdbx_seq_one_letter_code
_entity_poly.pdbx_strand_id
1 'polypeptide(L)'
;MRKNFFKSIFLLGILLSIVGCSEEYLEDPKPAGQVSEDVVFNSRAGVEAYISGIHRRARGQWTTGHDAGGINSVYFARVAKGNDVIIGTSWFRFDYEQANREPTYRRTSFTWEFPYFMINQANTLINGIEASETLSEEEKTELKGQGLALRAFYYFQLAMEYQHTYTYDATLPAPPIYLELSLEGKPLTTLQEMYDLIISDLTTAVAGLNDSRLNKSYINKAVAQGILARVYQVTENWEGAEEMAHAAYGGNVEAVLDASTYDDGFNEMSNPEWLWAMPQYADQTMYYFSAPHAQADFNNPSYNNAYINSNFVDEFSDTDVRKLFVSYNPSVSWQNYITTKFNFVDFGVDFSIMRYAEMILIEAEALYWQEQVDAAHDLLYKLQVNRDPQAVKSGATGQAVLEEILVERRKELYGEIGVEWFDAKRLRRGISRDATHRVVVDLAPDDKRFFLKIPQSEIDANDAVDESVNSNR
;
A
#
# COMPACT_ATOMS: atom_id res chain seq x y z
N MET A 1 1.09 72.72 43.89
CA MET A 1 2.03 71.61 43.57
C MET A 1 1.38 70.23 43.26
N ARG A 2 0.23 69.87 43.80
CA ARG A 2 -0.39 68.53 43.55
C ARG A 2 -0.97 68.30 42.13
N LYS A 3 -1.41 69.34 41.44
CA LYS A 3 -2.02 69.24 40.10
C LYS A 3 -1.02 68.94 38.96
N ASN A 4 0.25 69.35 39.15
CA ASN A 4 1.28 69.09 38.12
C ASN A 4 1.95 67.75 38.27
N PHE A 5 1.91 67.15 39.43
CA PHE A 5 2.45 65.82 39.72
C PHE A 5 1.61 64.70 39.03
N PHE A 6 0.28 64.83 39.04
CA PHE A 6 -0.62 63.87 38.34
C PHE A 6 -0.54 63.96 36.80
N LYS A 7 -0.29 65.16 36.26
CA LYS A 7 -0.11 65.31 34.79
C LYS A 7 1.21 64.70 34.33
N SER A 8 2.29 64.77 35.13
CA SER A 8 3.58 64.13 34.79
C SER A 8 3.51 62.61 34.87
N ILE A 9 2.77 62.02 35.83
CA ILE A 9 2.56 60.57 35.92
C ILE A 9 1.71 60.06 34.78
N PHE A 10 0.70 60.82 34.35
CA PHE A 10 -0.16 60.43 33.23
C PHE A 10 0.58 60.52 31.90
N LEU A 11 1.51 61.46 31.71
CA LEU A 11 2.33 61.58 30.52
C LEU A 11 3.42 60.45 30.47
N LEU A 12 3.96 60.05 31.63
CA LEU A 12 4.93 58.98 31.75
C LEU A 12 4.27 57.61 31.47
N GLY A 13 2.99 57.43 31.86
CA GLY A 13 2.20 56.23 31.59
C GLY A 13 1.87 56.04 30.09
N ILE A 14 1.66 57.15 29.35
CA ILE A 14 1.42 57.13 27.91
C ILE A 14 2.71 56.87 27.11
N LEU A 15 3.87 57.30 27.59
CA LEU A 15 5.17 57.01 26.96
C LEU A 15 5.62 55.55 27.14
N LEU A 16 5.18 54.86 28.18
CA LEU A 16 5.48 53.45 28.43
C LEU A 16 4.61 52.47 27.65
N SER A 17 3.51 52.94 27.07
CA SER A 17 2.62 52.10 26.23
C SER A 17 3.00 52.05 24.75
N ILE A 18 4.08 52.73 24.32
CA ILE A 18 4.55 52.72 22.92
C ILE A 18 5.74 51.76 22.70
N VAL A 19 6.23 51.12 23.75
CA VAL A 19 7.31 50.10 23.62
C VAL A 19 6.74 48.73 23.91
N GLY A 20 5.80 48.32 23.05
CA GLY A 20 5.23 47.02 23.15
C GLY A 20 4.84 46.47 21.78
N CYS A 21 5.45 45.42 21.39
CA CYS A 21 5.36 44.63 20.20
C CYS A 21 6.25 45.14 19.05
N SER A 22 7.40 44.53 18.92
CA SER A 22 8.09 44.54 17.63
C SER A 22 7.22 43.79 16.62
N GLU A 23 6.99 44.37 15.47
CA GLU A 23 6.28 43.73 14.37
C GLU A 23 6.88 42.36 14.01
N GLU A 24 8.16 42.15 14.26
CA GLU A 24 8.87 40.85 14.12
C GLU A 24 8.23 39.67 14.86
N TYR A 25 7.48 39.89 15.96
CA TYR A 25 6.81 38.84 16.72
C TYR A 25 5.46 38.44 16.09
N LEU A 26 4.90 39.28 15.22
CA LEU A 26 3.60 39.07 14.56
C LEU A 26 3.76 38.60 13.12
N GLU A 27 4.93 38.80 12.50
CA GLU A 27 5.14 38.44 11.09
C GLU A 27 5.41 36.97 10.87
N ASP A 28 5.83 36.21 11.88
CA ASP A 28 6.05 34.76 11.71
C ASP A 28 5.87 34.01 13.05
N PRO A 29 4.63 33.79 13.50
CA PRO A 29 4.38 33.04 14.72
C PRO A 29 4.81 31.60 14.52
N LYS A 30 6.07 31.29 14.86
CA LYS A 30 6.54 29.89 14.91
C LYS A 30 5.84 29.22 16.09
N PRO A 31 4.96 28.24 15.84
CA PRO A 31 4.29 27.51 16.90
C PRO A 31 5.33 26.90 17.85
N ALA A 32 5.25 27.23 19.12
CA ALA A 32 6.12 26.63 20.13
C ALA A 32 5.87 25.09 20.14
N GLY A 33 6.83 24.31 19.66
CA GLY A 33 6.73 22.85 19.58
C GLY A 33 6.64 22.27 18.17
N GLN A 34 6.62 23.09 17.12
CA GLN A 34 6.82 22.59 15.74
C GLN A 34 8.26 22.86 15.30
N VAL A 35 8.90 21.83 14.74
CA VAL A 35 10.18 21.98 14.05
C VAL A 35 9.89 22.63 12.71
N SER A 36 10.53 23.77 12.39
CA SER A 36 10.33 24.42 11.08
C SER A 36 10.84 23.52 9.94
N GLU A 37 10.24 23.61 8.79
CA GLU A 37 10.66 22.87 7.60
C GLU A 37 12.15 23.07 7.28
N ASP A 38 12.66 24.30 7.45
CA ASP A 38 14.08 24.62 7.29
C ASP A 38 14.99 23.76 8.17
N VAL A 39 14.58 23.44 9.40
CA VAL A 39 15.37 22.59 10.31
C VAL A 39 15.30 21.12 9.88
N VAL A 40 14.16 20.67 9.41
CA VAL A 40 13.95 19.27 8.98
C VAL A 40 14.80 18.95 7.76
N PHE A 41 14.76 19.80 6.73
CA PHE A 41 15.43 19.54 5.46
C PHE A 41 16.87 20.03 5.39
N ASN A 42 17.42 20.55 6.47
CA ASN A 42 18.82 20.99 6.53
C ASN A 42 19.82 19.89 6.89
N SER A 43 19.39 18.64 7.04
CA SER A 43 20.28 17.52 7.29
C SER A 43 19.66 16.19 6.87
N ARG A 44 20.51 15.24 6.46
CA ARG A 44 20.10 13.85 6.17
C ARG A 44 19.27 13.26 7.34
N ALA A 45 19.73 13.41 8.58
CA ALA A 45 19.03 12.87 9.74
C ALA A 45 17.62 13.48 9.94
N GLY A 46 17.46 14.77 9.66
CA GLY A 46 16.15 15.44 9.70
C GLY A 46 15.21 14.89 8.61
N VAL A 47 15.70 14.72 7.39
CA VAL A 47 14.94 14.12 6.29
C VAL A 47 14.54 12.67 6.59
N GLU A 48 15.46 11.87 7.09
CA GLU A 48 15.19 10.48 7.48
C GLU A 48 14.17 10.39 8.63
N ALA A 49 14.21 11.31 9.58
CA ALA A 49 13.18 11.42 10.63
C ALA A 49 11.80 11.79 10.05
N TYR A 50 11.75 12.68 9.04
CA TYR A 50 10.51 13.01 8.34
C TYR A 50 9.95 11.80 7.59
N ILE A 51 10.79 11.04 6.88
CA ILE A 51 10.42 9.78 6.22
C ILE A 51 9.87 8.77 7.25
N SER A 52 10.50 8.66 8.43
CA SER A 52 9.99 7.82 9.52
C SER A 52 8.58 8.24 9.96
N GLY A 53 8.31 9.56 10.01
CA GLY A 53 6.98 10.12 10.26
C GLY A 53 5.95 9.70 9.21
N ILE A 54 6.34 9.70 7.92
CA ILE A 54 5.50 9.20 6.82
C ILE A 54 5.18 7.72 7.04
N HIS A 55 6.17 6.88 7.32
CA HIS A 55 5.97 5.45 7.57
C HIS A 55 5.07 5.20 8.79
N ARG A 56 5.23 5.98 9.86
CA ARG A 56 4.33 5.92 11.02
C ARG A 56 2.88 6.19 10.61
N ARG A 57 2.65 7.18 9.75
CA ARG A 57 1.29 7.51 9.28
C ARG A 57 0.74 6.44 8.33
N ALA A 58 1.59 5.84 7.51
CA ALA A 58 1.24 4.79 6.56
C ALA A 58 0.63 3.54 7.22
N ARG A 59 1.00 3.25 8.48
CA ARG A 59 0.58 2.07 9.24
C ARG A 59 -0.43 2.38 10.37
N GLY A 60 -0.71 3.65 10.61
CA GLY A 60 -1.56 4.08 11.72
C GLY A 60 -3.04 4.06 11.40
N GLN A 61 -3.85 4.07 12.45
CA GLN A 61 -5.29 4.26 12.36
C GLN A 61 -5.62 5.61 11.72
N TRP A 62 -6.49 5.61 10.71
CA TRP A 62 -6.93 6.83 10.03
C TRP A 62 -8.21 7.39 10.63
N THR A 63 -9.20 6.54 10.80
CA THR A 63 -10.48 6.86 11.45
C THR A 63 -10.72 5.93 12.64
N THR A 64 -11.84 6.08 13.32
CA THR A 64 -12.24 5.17 14.40
C THR A 64 -12.69 3.80 13.93
N GLY A 65 -12.75 3.56 12.60
CA GLY A 65 -13.14 2.28 12.04
C GLY A 65 -11.96 1.32 11.91
N HIS A 66 -12.12 0.07 12.33
CA HIS A 66 -11.11 -0.99 12.24
C HIS A 66 -10.63 -1.24 10.80
N ASP A 67 -11.50 -1.02 9.81
CA ASP A 67 -11.24 -1.19 8.39
C ASP A 67 -10.61 0.04 7.71
N ALA A 68 -10.04 0.97 8.49
CA ALA A 68 -9.38 2.19 8.04
C ALA A 68 -8.03 2.41 8.76
N GLY A 69 -7.19 1.38 8.82
CA GLY A 69 -5.87 1.38 9.45
C GLY A 69 -4.73 1.39 8.43
N GLY A 70 -4.47 2.54 7.81
CA GLY A 70 -3.36 2.72 6.89
C GLY A 70 -3.41 1.81 5.65
N ILE A 71 -2.24 1.55 5.06
CA ILE A 71 -2.11 0.74 3.84
C ILE A 71 -2.55 -0.71 4.04
N ASN A 72 -2.39 -1.24 5.26
CA ASN A 72 -2.82 -2.60 5.58
C ASN A 72 -4.33 -2.79 5.35
N SER A 73 -5.15 -1.81 5.75
CA SER A 73 -6.60 -1.88 5.51
C SER A 73 -7.00 -1.76 4.04
N VAL A 74 -6.21 -1.05 3.22
CA VAL A 74 -6.41 -1.02 1.75
C VAL A 74 -6.16 -2.42 1.17
N TYR A 75 -5.06 -3.04 1.55
CA TYR A 75 -4.70 -4.37 1.07
C TYR A 75 -5.69 -5.45 1.55
N PHE A 76 -6.07 -5.41 2.82
CA PHE A 76 -7.01 -6.40 3.34
C PHE A 76 -8.43 -6.26 2.78
N ALA A 77 -8.85 -5.05 2.40
CA ALA A 77 -10.10 -4.86 1.66
C ALA A 77 -10.06 -5.58 0.29
N ARG A 78 -8.90 -5.62 -0.37
CA ARG A 78 -8.70 -6.41 -1.60
C ARG A 78 -8.71 -7.90 -1.32
N VAL A 79 -8.04 -8.35 -0.22
CA VAL A 79 -8.12 -9.75 0.26
C VAL A 79 -9.57 -10.17 0.46
N ALA A 80 -10.36 -9.32 1.10
CA ALA A 80 -11.77 -9.59 1.35
C ALA A 80 -12.62 -9.68 0.05
N LYS A 81 -12.19 -9.08 -1.04
CA LYS A 81 -12.91 -9.11 -2.32
C LYS A 81 -12.62 -10.35 -3.17
N GLY A 82 -11.58 -11.14 -2.85
CA GLY A 82 -11.20 -12.37 -3.55
C GLY A 82 -12.03 -13.61 -3.16
N ASN A 83 -11.60 -14.79 -3.57
CA ASN A 83 -12.22 -16.08 -3.27
C ASN A 83 -11.53 -16.86 -2.15
N ASP A 84 -10.25 -16.57 -1.88
CA ASP A 84 -9.45 -17.40 -0.98
C ASP A 84 -9.79 -17.17 0.49
N VAL A 85 -10.24 -15.93 0.81
CA VAL A 85 -10.58 -15.51 2.17
C VAL A 85 -12.06 -15.17 2.30
N ILE A 86 -12.68 -15.69 3.34
CA ILE A 86 -14.08 -15.47 3.66
C ILE A 86 -14.16 -14.57 4.89
N ILE A 87 -14.84 -13.43 4.77
CA ILE A 87 -15.07 -12.53 5.91
C ILE A 87 -16.44 -12.79 6.52
N GLY A 88 -16.48 -12.87 7.85
CA GLY A 88 -17.70 -13.02 8.63
C GLY A 88 -18.60 -11.78 8.61
N THR A 89 -19.16 -11.41 9.76
CA THR A 89 -20.18 -10.34 9.84
C THR A 89 -19.66 -9.04 10.45
N SER A 90 -18.35 -8.96 10.76
CA SER A 90 -17.71 -7.82 11.38
C SER A 90 -17.02 -6.94 10.33
N TRP A 91 -15.87 -6.35 10.67
CA TRP A 91 -15.10 -5.47 9.81
C TRP A 91 -14.79 -6.09 8.43
N PHE A 92 -14.66 -5.28 7.40
CA PHE A 92 -14.49 -5.68 6.00
C PHE A 92 -15.68 -6.48 5.40
N ARG A 93 -16.77 -6.65 6.14
CA ARG A 93 -17.97 -7.35 5.67
C ARG A 93 -18.49 -6.77 4.34
N PHE A 94 -18.58 -5.44 4.24
CA PHE A 94 -19.12 -4.79 3.05
C PHE A 94 -18.16 -4.85 1.86
N ASP A 95 -16.84 -4.90 2.12
CA ASP A 95 -15.84 -5.17 1.08
C ASP A 95 -16.02 -6.59 0.54
N TYR A 96 -16.16 -7.58 1.43
CA TYR A 96 -16.43 -8.97 1.06
C TYR A 96 -17.74 -9.14 0.28
N GLU A 97 -18.81 -8.46 0.67
CA GLU A 97 -20.12 -8.48 0.00
C GLU A 97 -20.14 -7.67 -1.31
N GLN A 98 -19.01 -7.06 -1.71
CA GLN A 98 -18.87 -6.19 -2.90
C GLN A 98 -19.79 -4.96 -2.86
N ALA A 99 -20.19 -4.52 -1.68
CA ALA A 99 -21.17 -3.46 -1.45
C ALA A 99 -20.54 -2.13 -1.00
N ASN A 100 -19.21 -2.08 -0.76
CA ASN A 100 -18.55 -0.97 -0.06
C ASN A 100 -17.92 0.05 -1.03
N ARG A 101 -18.69 0.55 -2.00
CA ARG A 101 -18.19 1.43 -3.07
C ARG A 101 -18.92 2.75 -3.28
N GLU A 102 -19.99 3.01 -2.51
CA GLU A 102 -20.79 4.22 -2.70
C GLU A 102 -20.06 5.49 -2.22
N PRO A 103 -20.35 6.68 -2.80
CA PRO A 103 -19.59 7.92 -2.55
C PRO A 103 -19.55 8.33 -1.07
N THR A 104 -20.58 8.02 -0.30
CA THR A 104 -20.73 8.40 1.11
C THR A 104 -20.19 7.33 2.08
N TYR A 105 -19.65 6.22 1.57
CA TYR A 105 -19.18 5.14 2.43
C TYR A 105 -17.75 5.40 2.92
N ARG A 106 -17.48 4.99 4.18
CA ARG A 106 -16.18 5.16 4.83
C ARG A 106 -15.04 4.56 3.99
N ARG A 107 -15.24 3.38 3.37
CA ARG A 107 -14.23 2.76 2.50
C ARG A 107 -13.83 3.70 1.38
N THR A 108 -14.81 4.29 0.70
CA THR A 108 -14.60 5.19 -0.42
C THR A 108 -13.85 6.45 0.02
N SER A 109 -14.29 7.11 1.10
CA SER A 109 -13.61 8.30 1.63
C SER A 109 -12.20 7.98 2.15
N PHE A 110 -12.05 6.92 2.96
CA PHE A 110 -10.75 6.54 3.51
C PHE A 110 -9.72 6.21 2.42
N THR A 111 -10.13 5.41 1.42
CA THR A 111 -9.20 4.98 0.35
C THR A 111 -8.81 6.15 -0.58
N TRP A 112 -9.56 7.25 -0.57
CA TRP A 112 -9.22 8.51 -1.23
C TRP A 112 -8.31 9.40 -0.37
N GLU A 113 -8.78 9.75 0.82
CA GLU A 113 -8.13 10.70 1.72
C GLU A 113 -6.75 10.23 2.18
N PHE A 114 -6.62 8.94 2.53
CA PHE A 114 -5.37 8.39 3.03
C PHE A 114 -4.23 8.45 1.99
N PRO A 115 -4.37 7.95 0.75
CA PRO A 115 -3.33 8.10 -0.25
C PRO A 115 -3.02 9.56 -0.61
N TYR A 116 -4.01 10.43 -0.70
CA TYR A 116 -3.75 11.86 -0.97
C TYR A 116 -2.99 12.54 0.16
N PHE A 117 -3.29 12.20 1.42
CA PHE A 117 -2.48 12.68 2.53
C PHE A 117 -1.02 12.20 2.40
N MET A 118 -0.80 10.94 2.04
CA MET A 118 0.53 10.39 1.88
C MET A 118 1.26 11.00 0.68
N ILE A 119 0.57 11.28 -0.43
CA ILE A 119 1.09 12.01 -1.59
C ILE A 119 1.51 13.41 -1.19
N ASN A 120 0.70 14.11 -0.40
CA ASN A 120 1.06 15.43 0.09
C ASN A 120 2.33 15.40 0.96
N GLN A 121 2.48 14.42 1.85
CA GLN A 121 3.71 14.23 2.62
C GLN A 121 4.91 13.93 1.71
N ALA A 122 4.73 13.13 0.68
CA ALA A 122 5.79 12.85 -0.32
C ALA A 122 6.15 14.12 -1.14
N ASN A 123 5.17 14.93 -1.52
CA ASN A 123 5.42 16.22 -2.19
C ASN A 123 6.20 17.18 -1.28
N THR A 124 5.81 17.32 -0.01
CA THR A 124 6.54 18.12 0.97
C THR A 124 7.99 17.64 1.13
N LEU A 125 8.18 16.31 1.20
CA LEU A 125 9.51 15.71 1.26
C LEU A 125 10.36 16.06 0.03
N ILE A 126 9.82 15.88 -1.18
CA ILE A 126 10.51 16.16 -2.45
C ILE A 126 10.89 17.63 -2.54
N ASN A 127 9.93 18.54 -2.32
CA ASN A 127 10.14 19.98 -2.43
C ASN A 127 11.09 20.51 -1.36
N GLY A 128 11.00 20.03 -0.12
CA GLY A 128 11.90 20.39 0.96
C GLY A 128 13.35 19.95 0.73
N ILE A 129 13.57 18.76 0.15
CA ILE A 129 14.89 18.29 -0.24
C ILE A 129 15.46 19.15 -1.37
N GLU A 130 14.65 19.47 -2.40
CA GLU A 130 15.09 20.31 -3.52
C GLU A 130 15.49 21.71 -3.07
N ALA A 131 14.73 22.31 -2.15
CA ALA A 131 14.99 23.64 -1.59
C ALA A 131 16.17 23.68 -0.62
N SER A 132 16.67 22.54 -0.11
CA SER A 132 17.76 22.48 0.86
C SER A 132 19.06 23.07 0.29
N GLU A 133 19.67 23.98 1.02
CA GLU A 133 20.98 24.55 0.69
C GLU A 133 22.16 23.81 1.36
N THR A 134 21.88 22.85 2.21
CA THR A 134 22.88 22.17 3.06
C THR A 134 23.12 20.71 2.67
N LEU A 135 22.15 20.05 2.06
CA LEU A 135 22.31 18.69 1.55
C LEU A 135 23.21 18.69 0.29
N SER A 136 24.10 17.73 0.21
CA SER A 136 24.86 17.49 -1.02
C SER A 136 23.96 16.99 -2.16
N GLU A 137 24.37 17.16 -3.39
CA GLU A 137 23.58 16.70 -4.56
C GLU A 137 23.39 15.15 -4.56
N GLU A 138 24.34 14.40 -4.01
CA GLU A 138 24.22 12.96 -3.82
C GLU A 138 23.14 12.63 -2.80
N GLU A 139 23.12 13.31 -1.64
CA GLU A 139 22.07 13.14 -0.62
C GLU A 139 20.70 13.55 -1.13
N LYS A 140 20.62 14.68 -1.86
CA LYS A 140 19.36 15.10 -2.49
C LYS A 140 18.84 14.05 -3.45
N THR A 141 19.69 13.50 -4.30
CA THR A 141 19.31 12.49 -5.28
C THR A 141 18.77 11.22 -4.61
N GLU A 142 19.49 10.71 -3.60
CA GLU A 142 19.07 9.51 -2.87
C GLU A 142 17.80 9.75 -2.05
N LEU A 143 17.76 10.80 -1.23
CA LEU A 143 16.62 11.06 -0.35
C LEU A 143 15.35 11.42 -1.13
N LYS A 144 15.49 12.22 -2.21
CA LYS A 144 14.38 12.52 -3.12
C LYS A 144 13.85 11.27 -3.80
N GLY A 145 14.71 10.31 -4.14
CA GLY A 145 14.32 9.01 -4.68
C GLY A 145 13.30 8.29 -3.80
N GLN A 146 13.44 8.35 -2.48
CA GLN A 146 12.45 7.78 -1.56
C GLN A 146 11.10 8.54 -1.64
N GLY A 147 11.13 9.87 -1.71
CA GLY A 147 9.93 10.69 -1.86
C GLY A 147 9.18 10.41 -3.16
N LEU A 148 9.90 10.30 -4.28
CA LEU A 148 9.33 9.95 -5.60
C LEU A 148 8.70 8.56 -5.59
N ALA A 149 9.39 7.56 -5.03
CA ALA A 149 8.86 6.21 -4.94
C ALA A 149 7.62 6.13 -4.03
N LEU A 150 7.56 6.89 -2.92
CA LEU A 150 6.37 6.99 -2.08
C LEU A 150 5.20 7.65 -2.82
N ARG A 151 5.43 8.75 -3.54
CA ARG A 151 4.41 9.44 -4.34
C ARG A 151 3.82 8.52 -5.39
N ALA A 152 4.68 7.86 -6.15
CA ALA A 152 4.28 6.89 -7.17
C ALA A 152 3.49 5.72 -6.58
N PHE A 153 3.94 5.17 -5.45
CA PHE A 153 3.25 4.07 -4.77
C PHE A 153 1.82 4.44 -4.39
N TYR A 154 1.58 5.64 -3.84
CA TYR A 154 0.24 6.05 -3.43
C TYR A 154 -0.63 6.49 -4.61
N TYR A 155 -0.09 7.08 -5.68
CA TYR A 155 -0.82 7.27 -6.93
C TYR A 155 -1.21 5.95 -7.58
N PHE A 156 -0.35 4.95 -7.52
CA PHE A 156 -0.68 3.60 -7.99
C PHE A 156 -1.85 2.99 -7.19
N GLN A 157 -1.91 3.20 -5.86
CA GLN A 157 -3.08 2.78 -5.08
C GLN A 157 -4.36 3.49 -5.55
N LEU A 158 -4.33 4.81 -5.77
CA LEU A 158 -5.48 5.57 -6.28
C LEU A 158 -5.92 5.07 -7.66
N ALA A 159 -4.98 4.86 -8.60
CA ALA A 159 -5.29 4.32 -9.93
C ALA A 159 -6.00 2.96 -9.83
N MET A 160 -5.49 2.06 -8.98
CA MET A 160 -6.05 0.74 -8.78
C MET A 160 -7.45 0.76 -8.13
N GLU A 161 -7.72 1.69 -7.22
CA GLU A 161 -8.99 1.69 -6.48
C GLU A 161 -10.10 2.51 -7.16
N TYR A 162 -9.78 3.49 -8.00
CA TYR A 162 -10.77 4.44 -8.51
C TYR A 162 -11.03 4.37 -10.01
N GLN A 163 -10.47 3.42 -10.73
CA GLN A 163 -10.80 3.23 -12.14
C GLN A 163 -10.60 1.76 -12.53
N HIS A 164 -11.05 1.38 -13.72
CA HIS A 164 -10.66 0.14 -14.39
C HIS A 164 -9.14 0.01 -14.47
N THR A 165 -8.65 -1.20 -14.77
CA THR A 165 -7.22 -1.40 -15.02
C THR A 165 -6.77 -0.57 -16.24
N TYR A 166 -5.48 -0.24 -16.30
CA TYR A 166 -4.87 0.56 -17.36
C TYR A 166 -5.18 0.00 -18.77
N THR A 167 -5.07 -1.31 -18.94
CA THR A 167 -5.26 -1.98 -20.24
C THR A 167 -6.72 -2.08 -20.70
N TYR A 168 -7.67 -1.69 -19.83
CA TYR A 168 -9.07 -1.58 -20.25
C TYR A 168 -9.28 -0.39 -21.19
N ASP A 169 -8.89 0.79 -20.75
CA ASP A 169 -8.88 2.04 -21.51
C ASP A 169 -8.08 3.11 -20.74
N ALA A 170 -6.88 3.41 -21.21
CA ALA A 170 -5.98 4.37 -20.56
C ALA A 170 -6.48 5.83 -20.62
N THR A 171 -7.49 6.13 -21.44
CA THR A 171 -8.10 7.47 -21.55
C THR A 171 -9.16 7.74 -20.49
N LEU A 172 -9.56 6.73 -19.72
CA LEU A 172 -10.59 6.90 -18.68
C LEU A 172 -10.14 7.88 -17.59
N PRO A 173 -11.10 8.64 -17.03
CA PRO A 173 -10.81 9.61 -15.99
C PRO A 173 -10.33 8.94 -14.69
N ALA A 174 -9.19 9.38 -14.21
CA ALA A 174 -8.51 8.97 -12.98
C ALA A 174 -8.49 10.13 -11.95
N PRO A 175 -8.18 9.86 -10.68
CA PRO A 175 -8.07 10.88 -9.66
C PRO A 175 -7.13 12.03 -10.03
N PRO A 176 -7.35 13.28 -9.55
CA PRO A 176 -6.51 14.43 -9.87
C PRO A 176 -5.04 14.25 -9.46
N ILE A 177 -4.12 14.88 -10.20
CA ILE A 177 -2.68 14.87 -9.89
C ILE A 177 -2.28 16.19 -9.20
N TYR A 178 -1.71 16.08 -8.00
CA TYR A 178 -1.11 17.16 -7.23
C TYR A 178 0.37 16.87 -6.99
N LEU A 179 1.24 17.81 -7.39
CA LEU A 179 2.70 17.73 -7.20
C LEU A 179 3.19 18.67 -6.08
N GLU A 180 2.30 19.44 -5.51
CA GLU A 180 2.51 20.36 -4.40
C GLU A 180 1.22 20.50 -3.58
N LEU A 181 1.32 21.09 -2.40
CA LEU A 181 0.16 21.42 -1.58
C LEU A 181 -0.69 22.47 -2.33
N SER A 182 -1.96 22.17 -2.54
CA SER A 182 -2.91 23.09 -3.17
C SER A 182 -4.20 23.13 -2.36
N LEU A 183 -4.78 24.34 -2.24
CA LEU A 183 -6.13 24.56 -1.72
C LEU A 183 -7.16 24.61 -2.85
N GLU A 184 -6.70 24.63 -4.09
CA GLU A 184 -7.56 24.62 -5.27
C GLU A 184 -7.76 23.21 -5.79
N GLY A 185 -9.02 22.86 -6.04
CA GLY A 185 -9.38 21.60 -6.67
C GLY A 185 -8.89 21.53 -8.13
N LYS A 186 -8.59 20.33 -8.61
CA LYS A 186 -8.19 20.06 -10.00
C LYS A 186 -9.19 19.11 -10.66
N PRO A 187 -9.37 19.20 -12.00
CA PRO A 187 -10.15 18.21 -12.73
C PRO A 187 -9.52 16.82 -12.62
N LEU A 188 -10.33 15.80 -12.88
CA LEU A 188 -9.81 14.45 -13.07
C LEU A 188 -8.76 14.43 -14.19
N THR A 189 -7.73 13.64 -14.00
CA THR A 189 -6.74 13.33 -15.04
C THR A 189 -7.16 12.09 -15.84
N THR A 190 -6.33 11.59 -16.73
CA THR A 190 -6.50 10.30 -17.38
C THR A 190 -5.67 9.20 -16.68
N LEU A 191 -6.02 7.94 -16.86
CA LEU A 191 -5.17 6.83 -16.40
C LEU A 191 -3.78 6.91 -17.05
N GLN A 192 -3.70 7.29 -18.35
CA GLN A 192 -2.43 7.46 -19.05
C GLN A 192 -1.54 8.47 -18.33
N GLU A 193 -2.03 9.69 -18.09
CA GLU A 193 -1.26 10.75 -17.41
C GLU A 193 -0.82 10.32 -16.01
N MET A 194 -1.69 9.60 -15.29
CA MET A 194 -1.35 9.11 -13.95
C MET A 194 -0.27 8.04 -13.99
N TYR A 195 -0.34 7.07 -14.92
CA TYR A 195 0.69 6.04 -15.05
C TYR A 195 2.00 6.62 -15.62
N ASP A 196 1.95 7.62 -16.49
CA ASP A 196 3.15 8.32 -16.97
C ASP A 196 3.90 8.99 -15.80
N LEU A 197 3.18 9.65 -14.88
CA LEU A 197 3.76 10.21 -13.66
C LEU A 197 4.36 9.11 -12.77
N ILE A 198 3.60 8.04 -12.50
CA ILE A 198 4.04 6.93 -11.65
C ILE A 198 5.33 6.31 -12.20
N ILE A 199 5.39 6.02 -13.49
CA ILE A 199 6.56 5.42 -14.14
C ILE A 199 7.74 6.39 -14.14
N SER A 200 7.52 7.66 -14.43
CA SER A 200 8.56 8.71 -14.40
C SER A 200 9.19 8.84 -13.00
N ASP A 201 8.36 8.91 -11.96
CA ASP A 201 8.81 9.00 -10.57
C ASP A 201 9.61 7.77 -10.16
N LEU A 202 9.12 6.57 -10.48
CA LEU A 202 9.81 5.32 -10.13
C LEU A 202 11.11 5.12 -10.91
N THR A 203 11.15 5.45 -12.20
CA THR A 203 12.36 5.38 -13.01
C THR A 203 13.44 6.32 -12.46
N THR A 204 13.04 7.53 -12.07
CA THR A 204 13.95 8.51 -11.43
C THR A 204 14.41 7.98 -10.06
N ALA A 205 13.51 7.40 -9.27
CA ALA A 205 13.84 6.81 -7.97
C ALA A 205 14.85 5.66 -8.11
N VAL A 206 14.62 4.72 -9.03
CA VAL A 206 15.53 3.59 -9.29
C VAL A 206 16.92 4.07 -9.71
N ALA A 207 17.00 5.15 -10.52
CA ALA A 207 18.28 5.73 -10.93
C ALA A 207 19.01 6.43 -9.77
N GLY A 208 18.29 7.05 -8.85
CA GLY A 208 18.87 7.84 -7.75
C GLY A 208 19.11 7.08 -6.45
N LEU A 209 18.40 5.97 -6.22
CA LEU A 209 18.54 5.17 -5.01
C LEU A 209 19.70 4.17 -5.11
N ASN A 210 20.27 3.85 -3.95
CA ASN A 210 21.23 2.75 -3.77
C ASN A 210 20.59 1.62 -2.92
N ASP A 211 21.37 0.59 -2.59
CA ASP A 211 20.88 -0.57 -1.82
C ASP A 211 20.85 -0.34 -0.30
N SER A 212 21.45 0.75 0.17
CA SER A 212 21.50 1.08 1.60
C SER A 212 20.16 1.60 2.08
N ARG A 213 19.81 1.30 3.33
CA ARG A 213 18.65 1.84 4.04
C ARG A 213 18.77 1.63 5.54
N LEU A 214 18.12 2.46 6.33
CA LEU A 214 18.13 2.34 7.79
C LEU A 214 17.49 1.03 8.28
N ASN A 215 16.39 0.62 7.66
CA ASN A 215 15.71 -0.64 7.91
C ASN A 215 14.73 -0.94 6.75
N LYS A 216 14.01 -2.06 6.81
CA LYS A 216 13.10 -2.51 5.73
C LYS A 216 11.87 -1.63 5.49
N SER A 217 11.60 -0.60 6.29
CA SER A 217 10.54 0.35 6.00
C SER A 217 10.96 1.45 5.02
N TYR A 218 12.27 1.76 4.95
CA TYR A 218 12.79 2.75 4.02
C TYR A 218 12.91 2.16 2.60
N ILE A 219 12.59 2.97 1.61
CA ILE A 219 12.67 2.57 0.22
C ILE A 219 14.13 2.69 -0.25
N ASN A 220 14.72 1.57 -0.60
CA ASN A 220 15.99 1.47 -1.32
C ASN A 220 15.74 1.16 -2.80
N LYS A 221 16.80 1.01 -3.58
CA LYS A 221 16.71 0.71 -5.02
C LYS A 221 15.88 -0.54 -5.30
N ALA A 222 16.10 -1.62 -4.56
CA ALA A 222 15.37 -2.88 -4.74
C ALA A 222 13.86 -2.74 -4.48
N VAL A 223 13.45 -1.95 -3.48
CA VAL A 223 12.01 -1.66 -3.23
C VAL A 223 11.41 -0.83 -4.37
N ALA A 224 12.11 0.20 -4.85
CA ALA A 224 11.64 1.01 -5.97
C ALA A 224 11.48 0.19 -7.25
N GLN A 225 12.43 -0.72 -7.52
CA GLN A 225 12.36 -1.70 -8.61
C GLN A 225 11.14 -2.61 -8.46
N GLY A 226 10.87 -3.13 -7.27
CA GLY A 226 9.71 -3.96 -7.01
C GLY A 226 8.38 -3.22 -7.19
N ILE A 227 8.28 -1.95 -6.80
CA ILE A 227 7.09 -1.13 -7.07
C ILE A 227 6.92 -0.93 -8.59
N LEU A 228 8.00 -0.63 -9.31
CA LEU A 228 7.98 -0.44 -10.76
C LEU A 228 7.61 -1.73 -11.50
N ALA A 229 8.08 -2.89 -11.02
CA ALA A 229 7.69 -4.19 -11.55
C ALA A 229 6.17 -4.44 -11.45
N ARG A 230 5.55 -4.11 -10.29
CA ARG A 230 4.08 -4.16 -10.14
C ARG A 230 3.34 -3.22 -11.11
N VAL A 231 3.89 -2.03 -11.34
CA VAL A 231 3.31 -1.05 -12.27
C VAL A 231 3.42 -1.56 -13.70
N TYR A 232 4.57 -2.07 -14.10
CA TYR A 232 4.78 -2.64 -15.43
C TYR A 232 3.92 -3.90 -15.67
N GLN A 233 3.69 -4.72 -14.64
CA GLN A 233 2.76 -5.85 -14.72
C GLN A 233 1.32 -5.38 -15.03
N VAL A 234 0.87 -4.24 -14.48
CA VAL A 234 -0.47 -3.68 -14.76
C VAL A 234 -0.55 -3.00 -16.12
N THR A 235 0.53 -2.39 -16.58
CA THR A 235 0.58 -1.74 -17.91
C THR A 235 0.99 -2.69 -19.03
N GLU A 236 1.23 -3.98 -18.72
CA GLU A 236 1.67 -5.02 -19.65
C GLU A 236 3.00 -4.69 -20.35
N ASN A 237 3.86 -3.88 -19.71
CA ASN A 237 5.25 -3.72 -20.13
C ASN A 237 6.06 -4.92 -19.60
N TRP A 238 5.97 -6.05 -20.30
CA TRP A 238 6.51 -7.32 -19.79
C TRP A 238 8.04 -7.34 -19.74
N GLU A 239 8.73 -6.70 -20.69
CA GLU A 239 10.19 -6.55 -20.65
C GLU A 239 10.64 -5.76 -19.42
N GLY A 240 9.99 -4.62 -19.16
CA GLY A 240 10.27 -3.83 -17.96
C GLY A 240 9.88 -4.54 -16.66
N ALA A 241 8.80 -5.32 -16.66
CA ALA A 241 8.37 -6.09 -15.50
C ALA A 241 9.38 -7.18 -15.14
N GLU A 242 9.90 -7.91 -16.14
CA GLU A 242 10.98 -8.89 -15.97
C GLU A 242 12.23 -8.23 -15.40
N GLU A 243 12.74 -7.19 -16.08
CA GLU A 243 13.97 -6.50 -15.68
C GLU A 243 13.90 -6.00 -14.23
N MET A 244 12.83 -5.29 -13.89
CA MET A 244 12.68 -4.69 -12.56
C MET A 244 12.43 -5.75 -11.48
N ALA A 245 11.65 -6.77 -11.75
CA ALA A 245 11.41 -7.85 -10.80
C ALA A 245 12.69 -8.65 -10.53
N HIS A 246 13.43 -9.05 -11.59
CA HIS A 246 14.72 -9.73 -11.50
C HIS A 246 15.73 -8.94 -10.67
N ALA A 247 15.85 -7.63 -10.95
CA ALA A 247 16.76 -6.75 -10.23
C ALA A 247 16.37 -6.58 -8.76
N ALA A 248 15.06 -6.55 -8.43
CA ALA A 248 14.56 -6.35 -7.07
C ALA A 248 14.94 -7.49 -6.11
N TYR A 249 15.05 -8.74 -6.59
CA TYR A 249 15.50 -9.86 -5.75
C TYR A 249 16.95 -10.32 -6.09
N GLY A 250 17.60 -9.71 -7.09
CA GLY A 250 18.98 -9.99 -7.48
C GLY A 250 19.17 -11.27 -8.29
N GLY A 251 18.10 -11.84 -8.85
CA GLY A 251 18.14 -12.97 -9.79
C GLY A 251 18.50 -14.34 -9.18
N ASN A 252 18.71 -14.42 -7.87
CA ASN A 252 19.08 -15.66 -7.19
C ASN A 252 17.97 -16.12 -6.23
N VAL A 253 17.14 -17.06 -6.68
CA VAL A 253 15.99 -17.58 -5.93
C VAL A 253 16.43 -18.22 -4.60
N GLU A 254 17.49 -19.01 -4.61
CA GLU A 254 17.96 -19.73 -3.43
C GLU A 254 18.56 -18.79 -2.37
N ALA A 255 19.01 -17.61 -2.78
CA ALA A 255 19.56 -16.61 -1.85
C ALA A 255 18.48 -15.82 -1.10
N VAL A 256 17.24 -15.76 -1.62
CA VAL A 256 16.18 -14.91 -1.09
C VAL A 256 14.98 -15.67 -0.54
N LEU A 257 14.84 -16.98 -0.83
CA LEU A 257 13.77 -17.81 -0.31
C LEU A 257 14.29 -18.76 0.77
N ASP A 258 13.61 -18.79 1.90
CA ASP A 258 13.88 -19.69 3.02
C ASP A 258 12.56 -20.26 3.55
N ALA A 259 12.24 -21.48 3.12
CA ALA A 259 11.03 -22.19 3.52
C ALA A 259 10.90 -22.35 5.04
N SER A 260 12.03 -22.39 5.76
CA SER A 260 12.02 -22.57 7.22
C SER A 260 11.47 -21.35 7.98
N THR A 261 11.37 -20.19 7.30
CA THR A 261 10.83 -18.95 7.91
C THR A 261 9.37 -18.71 7.54
N TYR A 262 8.74 -19.59 6.76
CA TYR A 262 7.39 -19.35 6.28
C TYR A 262 6.34 -19.51 7.38
N ASP A 263 6.56 -20.32 8.39
CA ASP A 263 5.67 -20.54 9.53
C ASP A 263 6.05 -19.73 10.79
N ASP A 264 7.00 -18.77 10.69
CA ASP A 264 7.42 -17.89 11.79
C ASP A 264 6.33 -16.92 12.26
N GLY A 265 5.22 -16.83 11.53
CA GLY A 265 4.02 -16.07 11.94
C GLY A 265 3.83 -14.74 11.24
N PHE A 266 4.65 -14.38 10.27
CA PHE A 266 4.51 -13.13 9.47
C PHE A 266 4.28 -11.86 10.32
N ASN A 267 5.03 -11.70 11.40
CA ASN A 267 4.82 -10.67 12.41
C ASN A 267 6.07 -9.84 12.74
N GLU A 268 7.22 -10.14 12.11
CA GLU A 268 8.48 -9.44 12.36
C GLU A 268 9.18 -9.01 11.07
N MET A 269 9.58 -7.75 11.01
CA MET A 269 10.30 -7.15 9.87
C MET A 269 11.70 -7.77 9.66
N SER A 270 12.23 -8.49 10.65
CA SER A 270 13.49 -9.24 10.54
C SER A 270 13.41 -10.40 9.55
N ASN A 271 12.23 -10.92 9.21
CA ASN A 271 12.06 -12.01 8.25
C ASN A 271 12.86 -11.74 6.97
N PRO A 272 13.81 -12.64 6.56
CA PRO A 272 14.74 -12.40 5.46
C PRO A 272 14.05 -12.26 4.10
N GLU A 273 12.90 -12.88 3.90
CA GLU A 273 12.16 -12.84 2.64
C GLU A 273 11.41 -11.53 2.41
N TRP A 274 11.27 -10.68 3.43
CA TRP A 274 10.55 -9.43 3.28
C TRP A 274 11.42 -8.35 2.63
N LEU A 275 11.02 -7.91 1.46
CA LEU A 275 11.69 -6.84 0.72
C LEU A 275 11.32 -5.46 1.28
N TRP A 276 10.03 -5.19 1.55
CA TRP A 276 9.54 -3.95 2.13
C TRP A 276 8.48 -4.25 3.21
N ALA A 277 8.61 -3.60 4.35
CA ALA A 277 7.76 -3.88 5.51
C ALA A 277 7.50 -2.62 6.33
N MET A 278 6.43 -2.63 7.11
CA MET A 278 6.09 -1.57 8.05
C MET A 278 6.26 -2.07 9.48
N PRO A 279 7.18 -1.45 10.27
CA PRO A 279 7.34 -1.80 11.67
C PRO A 279 6.18 -1.28 12.49
N GLN A 280 5.80 -2.01 13.54
CA GLN A 280 4.89 -1.54 14.57
C GLN A 280 5.60 -1.51 15.92
N TYR A 281 5.24 -0.53 16.76
CA TYR A 281 5.78 -0.37 18.11
C TYR A 281 4.63 -0.23 19.09
N ALA A 282 4.70 -0.93 20.21
CA ALA A 282 3.64 -0.97 21.21
C ALA A 282 3.23 0.42 21.76
N ASP A 283 4.18 1.36 21.83
CA ASP A 283 3.95 2.76 22.24
C ASP A 283 3.35 3.65 21.15
N GLN A 284 3.26 3.15 19.93
CA GLN A 284 2.74 3.87 18.75
C GLN A 284 1.45 3.26 18.20
N THR A 285 0.97 2.20 18.79
CA THR A 285 -0.27 1.55 18.41
C THR A 285 -1.43 2.11 19.24
N MET A 286 -2.58 2.29 18.62
CA MET A 286 -3.80 2.72 19.29
C MET A 286 -4.74 1.53 19.49
N TYR A 287 -4.45 0.69 20.46
CA TYR A 287 -5.17 -0.55 20.74
C TYR A 287 -5.21 -1.46 19.49
N TYR A 288 -6.21 -2.32 19.42
CA TYR A 288 -6.45 -3.17 18.25
C TYR A 288 -7.04 -2.39 17.05
N PHE A 289 -7.09 -1.08 17.09
CA PHE A 289 -7.42 -0.23 15.94
C PHE A 289 -6.21 0.15 15.09
N SER A 290 -5.03 -0.34 15.41
CA SER A 290 -3.83 -0.12 14.59
C SER A 290 -3.68 -1.24 13.57
N ALA A 291 -3.14 -0.95 12.37
CA ALA A 291 -2.61 -1.99 11.51
C ALA A 291 -1.51 -2.76 12.28
N PRO A 292 -1.32 -4.02 12.12
CA PRO A 292 -1.81 -4.95 11.11
C PRO A 292 -3.06 -5.76 11.51
N HIS A 293 -4.00 -5.15 12.17
CA HIS A 293 -5.16 -5.83 12.73
C HIS A 293 -6.00 -6.58 11.75
N ALA A 294 -5.96 -6.19 10.48
CA ALA A 294 -6.65 -6.91 9.46
C ALA A 294 -6.22 -8.39 9.43
N GLN A 295 -4.92 -8.66 9.52
CA GLN A 295 -4.42 -10.02 9.63
C GLN A 295 -4.76 -10.69 10.97
N ALA A 296 -4.94 -9.91 12.03
CA ALA A 296 -5.37 -10.45 13.32
C ALA A 296 -6.77 -11.06 13.27
N ASP A 297 -7.58 -10.72 12.29
CA ASP A 297 -8.90 -11.34 12.08
C ASP A 297 -8.84 -12.83 11.72
N PHE A 298 -7.68 -13.34 11.33
CA PHE A 298 -7.45 -14.78 11.16
C PHE A 298 -7.24 -15.54 12.48
N ASN A 299 -6.99 -14.84 13.59
CA ASN A 299 -6.54 -15.42 14.83
C ASN A 299 -7.39 -15.01 16.02
N ASN A 300 -7.38 -15.87 17.06
CA ASN A 300 -7.79 -15.53 18.41
C ASN A 300 -6.53 -14.99 19.16
N PRO A 301 -6.61 -13.88 19.93
CA PRO A 301 -7.79 -13.32 20.58
C PRO A 301 -8.48 -12.16 19.85
N SER A 302 -8.18 -11.87 18.60
CA SER A 302 -8.86 -10.83 17.85
C SER A 302 -10.31 -11.20 17.48
N TYR A 303 -10.84 -10.65 16.41
CA TYR A 303 -12.25 -10.82 16.05
C TYR A 303 -12.60 -12.21 15.52
N ASN A 304 -11.60 -12.97 15.07
CA ASN A 304 -11.79 -14.27 14.47
C ASN A 304 -12.84 -14.22 13.34
N ASN A 305 -12.67 -13.25 12.45
CA ASN A 305 -13.67 -12.84 11.46
C ASN A 305 -13.25 -13.20 10.02
N ALA A 306 -12.03 -13.70 9.83
CA ALA A 306 -11.50 -14.13 8.55
C ALA A 306 -11.26 -15.64 8.55
N TYR A 307 -11.75 -16.30 7.51
CA TYR A 307 -11.69 -17.74 7.32
C TYR A 307 -11.09 -18.06 5.94
N ILE A 308 -10.59 -19.27 5.78
CA ILE A 308 -10.03 -19.72 4.51
C ILE A 308 -11.04 -20.61 3.79
N ASN A 309 -11.23 -20.36 2.50
CA ASN A 309 -12.09 -21.17 1.65
C ASN A 309 -11.53 -22.59 1.52
N SER A 310 -12.37 -23.61 1.68
CA SER A 310 -11.97 -25.00 1.56
C SER A 310 -11.42 -25.34 0.17
N ASN A 311 -11.98 -24.77 -0.90
CA ASN A 311 -11.45 -24.98 -2.25
C ASN A 311 -10.01 -24.45 -2.39
N PHE A 312 -9.66 -23.38 -1.68
CA PHE A 312 -8.28 -22.86 -1.66
C PHE A 312 -7.35 -23.75 -0.85
N VAL A 313 -7.82 -24.33 0.26
CA VAL A 313 -7.04 -25.31 1.06
C VAL A 313 -6.65 -26.52 0.21
N ASP A 314 -7.52 -26.95 -0.69
CA ASP A 314 -7.30 -28.10 -1.56
C ASP A 314 -6.22 -27.87 -2.65
N GLU A 315 -5.81 -26.61 -2.89
CA GLU A 315 -4.69 -26.27 -3.78
C GLU A 315 -3.31 -26.66 -3.23
N PHE A 316 -3.21 -26.97 -1.91
CA PHE A 316 -1.95 -27.24 -1.25
C PHE A 316 -1.76 -28.74 -1.02
N SER A 317 -0.60 -29.26 -1.41
CA SER A 317 -0.19 -30.62 -1.04
C SER A 317 0.06 -30.72 0.48
N ASP A 318 0.11 -31.94 1.01
CA ASP A 318 0.39 -32.17 2.44
C ASP A 318 1.83 -31.85 2.85
N THR A 319 2.73 -31.68 1.89
CA THR A 319 4.16 -31.38 2.08
C THR A 319 4.50 -29.91 1.82
N ASP A 320 3.52 -29.11 1.38
CA ASP A 320 3.69 -27.68 1.16
C ASP A 320 3.75 -26.93 2.51
N VAL A 321 4.88 -26.31 2.80
CA VAL A 321 5.09 -25.56 4.06
C VAL A 321 4.08 -24.44 4.30
N ARG A 322 3.42 -23.98 3.24
CA ARG A 322 2.39 -22.93 3.29
C ARG A 322 1.01 -23.46 3.67
N LYS A 323 0.80 -24.77 3.78
CA LYS A 323 -0.46 -25.39 4.22
C LYS A 323 -0.70 -25.15 5.71
N LEU A 324 -0.76 -23.90 6.11
CA LEU A 324 -0.92 -23.45 7.49
C LEU A 324 -2.42 -23.25 7.83
N PHE A 325 -3.22 -24.29 7.61
CA PHE A 325 -4.65 -24.25 7.83
C PHE A 325 -5.05 -25.23 8.94
N VAL A 326 -5.96 -24.77 9.81
CA VAL A 326 -6.53 -25.59 10.88
C VAL A 326 -8.06 -25.57 10.81
N SER A 327 -8.68 -26.73 11.09
CA SER A 327 -10.14 -26.80 11.14
C SER A 327 -10.67 -25.98 12.31
N TYR A 328 -11.64 -25.13 12.06
CA TYR A 328 -12.22 -24.24 13.06
C TYR A 328 -13.68 -24.62 13.40
N ASN A 329 -14.59 -24.52 12.44
CA ASN A 329 -16.01 -24.84 12.64
C ASN A 329 -16.56 -25.64 11.44
N PRO A 330 -16.32 -26.94 11.39
CA PRO A 330 -16.72 -27.77 10.25
C PRO A 330 -18.26 -27.92 10.10
N SER A 331 -19.04 -27.49 11.10
CA SER A 331 -20.49 -27.47 11.01
C SER A 331 -21.04 -26.32 10.16
N VAL A 332 -20.20 -25.33 9.83
CA VAL A 332 -20.55 -24.18 9.00
C VAL A 332 -19.55 -24.09 7.85
N SER A 333 -20.02 -24.40 6.63
CA SER A 333 -19.16 -24.58 5.44
C SER A 333 -18.17 -23.44 5.21
N TRP A 334 -18.57 -22.19 5.42
CA TRP A 334 -17.74 -21.03 5.21
C TRP A 334 -16.82 -20.67 6.42
N GLN A 335 -16.89 -21.41 7.54
CA GLN A 335 -16.03 -21.27 8.71
C GLN A 335 -15.11 -22.49 8.92
N ASN A 336 -14.96 -23.30 7.91
CA ASN A 336 -14.29 -24.60 8.05
C ASN A 336 -12.82 -24.45 8.44
N TYR A 337 -12.12 -23.49 7.87
CA TYR A 337 -10.69 -23.30 8.09
C TYR A 337 -10.33 -21.87 8.51
N ILE A 338 -9.33 -21.77 9.39
CA ILE A 338 -8.56 -20.55 9.67
C ILE A 338 -7.09 -20.81 9.29
N THR A 339 -6.30 -19.75 9.17
CA THR A 339 -4.85 -19.89 8.93
C THR A 339 -4.04 -19.51 10.15
N THR A 340 -2.90 -20.19 10.34
CA THR A 340 -1.86 -19.86 11.32
C THR A 340 -0.68 -19.10 10.71
N LYS A 341 -0.75 -18.75 9.42
CA LYS A 341 0.28 -17.97 8.73
C LYS A 341 0.60 -16.66 9.45
N PHE A 342 -0.45 -15.95 9.92
CA PHE A 342 -0.30 -14.68 10.61
C PHE A 342 -0.45 -14.88 12.12
N ASN A 343 0.63 -14.77 12.85
CA ASN A 343 0.61 -14.90 14.31
C ASN A 343 0.49 -13.54 14.97
N PHE A 344 -0.69 -13.24 15.46
CA PHE A 344 -0.94 -12.02 16.22
C PHE A 344 -0.51 -12.19 17.67
N VAL A 345 0.68 -11.69 18.01
CA VAL A 345 1.24 -11.76 19.36
C VAL A 345 0.72 -10.65 20.24
N ASP A 346 0.75 -9.42 19.70
CA ASP A 346 0.25 -8.20 20.33
C ASP A 346 -0.04 -7.13 19.27
N PHE A 347 -0.28 -5.90 19.69
CA PHE A 347 -0.55 -4.78 18.78
C PHE A 347 0.72 -4.19 18.13
N GLY A 348 1.88 -4.73 18.41
CA GLY A 348 3.16 -4.31 17.88
C GLY A 348 3.70 -5.15 16.74
N VAL A 349 2.89 -6.06 16.14
CA VAL A 349 3.36 -6.92 15.05
C VAL A 349 3.58 -6.13 13.75
N ASP A 350 4.73 -6.38 13.11
CA ASP A 350 5.08 -5.81 11.83
C ASP A 350 4.26 -6.45 10.70
N PHE A 351 4.20 -5.80 9.54
CA PHE A 351 3.58 -6.42 8.36
C PHE A 351 4.35 -6.14 7.07
N SER A 352 4.32 -7.10 6.17
CA SER A 352 4.98 -7.02 4.88
C SER A 352 4.15 -6.21 3.88
N ILE A 353 4.82 -5.39 3.09
CA ILE A 353 4.24 -4.66 1.95
C ILE A 353 4.64 -5.34 0.63
N MET A 354 5.83 -5.98 0.63
CA MET A 354 6.39 -6.63 -0.53
C MET A 354 7.38 -7.70 -0.10
N ARG A 355 7.37 -8.84 -0.79
CA ARG A 355 8.29 -9.95 -0.55
C ARG A 355 9.02 -10.37 -1.83
N TYR A 356 10.20 -10.97 -1.68
CA TYR A 356 10.99 -11.46 -2.82
C TYR A 356 10.24 -12.51 -3.66
N ALA A 357 9.46 -13.38 -3.03
CA ALA A 357 8.65 -14.38 -3.74
C ALA A 357 7.66 -13.74 -4.74
N GLU A 358 7.10 -12.56 -4.43
CA GLU A 358 6.26 -11.83 -5.37
C GLU A 358 7.05 -11.39 -6.60
N MET A 359 8.27 -10.91 -6.42
CA MET A 359 9.12 -10.48 -7.54
C MET A 359 9.47 -11.65 -8.46
N ILE A 360 9.80 -12.82 -7.89
CA ILE A 360 10.04 -14.04 -8.65
C ILE A 360 8.82 -14.42 -9.49
N LEU A 361 7.62 -14.29 -8.92
CA LEU A 361 6.37 -14.62 -9.62
C LEU A 361 5.97 -13.56 -10.66
N ILE A 362 6.34 -12.28 -10.47
CA ILE A 362 6.20 -11.25 -11.52
C ILE A 362 7.15 -11.55 -12.69
N GLU A 363 8.40 -11.90 -12.42
CA GLU A 363 9.36 -12.27 -13.45
C GLU A 363 8.88 -13.52 -14.23
N ALA A 364 8.41 -14.56 -13.54
CA ALA A 364 7.90 -15.77 -14.19
C ALA A 364 6.72 -15.46 -15.13
N GLU A 365 5.79 -14.59 -14.69
CA GLU A 365 4.68 -14.17 -15.55
C GLU A 365 5.15 -13.32 -16.73
N ALA A 366 6.09 -12.40 -16.49
CA ALA A 366 6.64 -11.56 -17.54
C ALA A 366 7.38 -12.37 -18.64
N LEU A 367 8.15 -13.37 -18.22
CA LEU A 367 8.77 -14.33 -19.14
C LEU A 367 7.72 -15.09 -19.97
N TYR A 368 6.61 -15.51 -19.36
CA TYR A 368 5.51 -16.16 -20.08
C TYR A 368 4.96 -15.27 -21.20
N TRP A 369 4.66 -14.01 -20.88
CA TRP A 369 4.09 -13.08 -21.87
C TRP A 369 5.07 -12.66 -22.98
N GLN A 370 6.36 -12.84 -22.75
CA GLN A 370 7.43 -12.67 -23.75
C GLN A 370 7.69 -13.96 -24.55
N GLU A 371 6.77 -14.92 -24.50
CA GLU A 371 6.88 -16.22 -25.20
C GLU A 371 8.05 -17.10 -24.70
N GLN A 372 8.66 -16.76 -23.57
CA GLN A 372 9.73 -17.54 -22.92
C GLN A 372 9.13 -18.58 -21.94
N VAL A 373 8.16 -19.35 -22.41
CA VAL A 373 7.32 -20.22 -21.56
C VAL A 373 8.13 -21.23 -20.76
N ASP A 374 9.17 -21.84 -21.33
CA ASP A 374 10.01 -22.82 -20.64
C ASP A 374 10.80 -22.17 -19.49
N ALA A 375 11.34 -20.96 -19.72
CA ALA A 375 12.05 -20.18 -18.69
C ALA A 375 11.10 -19.75 -17.56
N ALA A 376 9.90 -19.30 -17.91
CA ALA A 376 8.84 -18.99 -16.95
C ALA A 376 8.50 -20.18 -16.05
N HIS A 377 8.35 -21.36 -16.64
CA HIS A 377 8.02 -22.60 -15.94
C HIS A 377 9.19 -23.12 -15.08
N ASP A 378 10.43 -22.94 -15.56
CA ASP A 378 11.63 -23.29 -14.76
C ASP A 378 11.76 -22.39 -13.53
N LEU A 379 11.50 -21.08 -13.69
CA LEU A 379 11.54 -20.13 -12.57
C LEU A 379 10.42 -20.40 -11.55
N LEU A 380 9.20 -20.64 -12.03
CA LEU A 380 8.08 -21.06 -11.20
C LEU A 380 8.41 -22.31 -10.38
N TYR A 381 8.98 -23.33 -11.03
CA TYR A 381 9.33 -24.60 -10.37
C TYR A 381 10.38 -24.41 -9.27
N LYS A 382 11.34 -23.50 -9.43
CA LYS A 382 12.31 -23.18 -8.37
C LYS A 382 11.63 -22.67 -7.09
N LEU A 383 10.60 -21.86 -7.22
CA LEU A 383 9.79 -21.41 -6.07
C LEU A 383 8.97 -22.57 -5.51
N GLN A 384 8.31 -23.34 -6.36
CA GLN A 384 7.47 -24.48 -5.93
C GLN A 384 8.27 -25.50 -5.12
N VAL A 385 9.46 -25.90 -5.57
CA VAL A 385 10.29 -26.89 -4.86
C VAL A 385 10.87 -26.33 -3.56
N ASN A 386 11.06 -25.02 -3.45
CA ASN A 386 11.43 -24.40 -2.17
C ASN A 386 10.30 -24.52 -1.15
N ARG A 387 9.06 -24.32 -1.58
CA ARG A 387 7.87 -24.39 -0.71
C ARG A 387 7.37 -25.81 -0.45
N ASP A 388 7.51 -26.68 -1.41
CA ASP A 388 7.12 -28.10 -1.31
C ASP A 388 8.28 -28.99 -1.76
N PRO A 389 9.04 -29.62 -0.84
CA PRO A 389 10.17 -30.47 -1.19
C PRO A 389 9.80 -31.70 -2.03
N GLN A 390 8.51 -32.04 -2.13
CA GLN A 390 8.01 -33.14 -2.97
C GLN A 390 7.39 -32.66 -4.28
N ALA A 391 7.41 -31.35 -4.54
CA ALA A 391 6.91 -30.81 -5.81
C ALA A 391 7.66 -31.41 -7.00
N VAL A 392 6.91 -31.76 -8.03
CA VAL A 392 7.44 -32.21 -9.31
C VAL A 392 7.03 -31.21 -10.36
N LYS A 393 8.00 -30.76 -11.18
CA LYS A 393 7.69 -29.88 -12.30
C LYS A 393 6.58 -30.48 -13.16
N SER A 394 5.51 -29.74 -13.37
CA SER A 394 4.35 -30.22 -14.13
C SER A 394 4.69 -30.43 -15.62
N GLY A 395 3.79 -31.10 -16.33
CA GLY A 395 3.85 -31.18 -17.79
C GLY A 395 3.12 -30.04 -18.51
N ALA A 396 2.80 -28.95 -17.80
CA ALA A 396 2.07 -27.82 -18.38
C ALA A 396 2.83 -27.15 -19.52
N THR A 397 2.10 -26.70 -20.51
CA THR A 397 2.62 -25.95 -21.66
C THR A 397 1.67 -24.83 -22.04
N GLY A 398 2.17 -23.79 -22.70
CA GLY A 398 1.34 -22.66 -23.17
C GLY A 398 0.54 -22.03 -22.02
N GLN A 399 -0.74 -21.79 -22.22
CA GLN A 399 -1.60 -21.11 -21.23
C GLN A 399 -1.67 -21.83 -19.88
N ALA A 400 -1.48 -23.14 -19.81
CA ALA A 400 -1.49 -23.88 -18.55
C ALA A 400 -0.37 -23.43 -17.61
N VAL A 401 0.79 -23.01 -18.14
CA VAL A 401 1.88 -22.44 -17.32
C VAL A 401 1.46 -21.11 -16.67
N LEU A 402 0.75 -20.24 -17.40
CA LEU A 402 0.21 -19.00 -16.82
C LEU A 402 -0.78 -19.29 -15.68
N GLU A 403 -1.67 -20.25 -15.87
CA GLU A 403 -2.62 -20.62 -14.81
C GLU A 403 -1.89 -21.17 -13.57
N GLU A 404 -0.83 -21.95 -13.74
CA GLU A 404 0.00 -22.40 -12.62
C GLU A 404 0.70 -21.23 -11.91
N ILE A 405 1.24 -20.25 -12.64
CA ILE A 405 1.84 -19.03 -12.06
C ILE A 405 0.78 -18.28 -11.23
N LEU A 406 -0.43 -18.12 -11.74
CA LEU A 406 -1.50 -17.39 -11.03
C LEU A 406 -1.99 -18.15 -9.78
N VAL A 407 -2.07 -19.46 -9.82
CA VAL A 407 -2.36 -20.30 -8.65
C VAL A 407 -1.23 -20.16 -7.62
N GLU A 408 0.03 -20.22 -8.06
CA GLU A 408 1.18 -20.08 -7.18
C GLU A 408 1.25 -18.70 -6.53
N ARG A 409 0.90 -17.63 -7.26
CA ARG A 409 0.77 -16.28 -6.70
C ARG A 409 -0.26 -16.23 -5.57
N ARG A 410 -1.41 -16.87 -5.74
CA ARG A 410 -2.45 -16.98 -4.70
C ARG A 410 -1.92 -17.74 -3.49
N LYS A 411 -1.31 -18.92 -3.70
CA LYS A 411 -0.73 -19.75 -2.64
C LYS A 411 0.34 -19.02 -1.83
N GLU A 412 1.16 -18.22 -2.49
CA GLU A 412 2.26 -17.51 -1.87
C GLU A 412 1.79 -16.27 -1.08
N LEU A 413 0.87 -15.51 -1.64
CA LEU A 413 0.54 -14.14 -1.20
C LEU A 413 -0.85 -14.03 -0.54
N TYR A 414 -1.51 -15.15 -0.21
CA TYR A 414 -2.82 -15.07 0.44
C TYR A 414 -2.78 -14.30 1.76
N GLY A 415 -3.81 -13.51 1.99
CA GLY A 415 -3.94 -12.69 3.19
C GLY A 415 -3.06 -11.44 3.24
N GLU A 416 -2.22 -11.17 2.22
CA GLU A 416 -1.27 -10.03 2.23
C GLU A 416 -1.78 -8.83 1.43
N ILE A 417 -1.65 -8.87 0.08
CA ILE A 417 -1.90 -7.70 -0.80
C ILE A 417 -3.23 -7.76 -1.54
N GLY A 418 -4.01 -8.83 -1.36
CA GLY A 418 -5.22 -9.07 -2.12
C GLY A 418 -4.93 -9.50 -3.57
N VAL A 419 -3.97 -10.41 -3.72
CA VAL A 419 -3.40 -10.84 -5.01
C VAL A 419 -4.47 -11.34 -5.99
N GLU A 420 -5.46 -12.08 -5.50
CA GLU A 420 -6.52 -12.63 -6.38
C GLU A 420 -7.38 -11.52 -6.98
N TRP A 421 -7.81 -10.55 -6.18
CA TRP A 421 -8.55 -9.38 -6.69
C TRP A 421 -7.67 -8.55 -7.64
N PHE A 422 -6.40 -8.36 -7.27
CA PHE A 422 -5.43 -7.62 -8.09
C PHE A 422 -5.24 -8.27 -9.45
N ASP A 423 -5.01 -9.59 -9.48
CA ASP A 423 -4.81 -10.36 -10.71
C ASP A 423 -6.10 -10.45 -11.54
N ALA A 424 -7.27 -10.64 -10.91
CA ALA A 424 -8.56 -10.65 -11.61
C ALA A 424 -8.82 -9.31 -12.30
N LYS A 425 -8.53 -8.19 -11.63
CA LYS A 425 -8.72 -6.85 -12.19
C LYS A 425 -7.76 -6.56 -13.34
N ARG A 426 -6.44 -6.75 -13.15
CA ARG A 426 -5.44 -6.42 -14.18
C ARG A 426 -5.52 -7.32 -15.41
N LEU A 427 -5.84 -8.61 -15.22
CA LEU A 427 -6.02 -9.57 -16.30
C LEU A 427 -7.44 -9.56 -16.89
N ARG A 428 -8.29 -8.66 -16.43
CA ARG A 428 -9.68 -8.51 -16.86
C ARG A 428 -10.44 -9.84 -16.77
N ARG A 429 -10.29 -10.51 -15.63
CA ARG A 429 -11.00 -11.74 -15.29
C ARG A 429 -12.09 -11.44 -14.26
N GLY A 430 -13.13 -12.28 -14.25
CA GLY A 430 -14.16 -12.20 -13.22
C GLY A 430 -13.73 -12.86 -11.92
N ILE A 431 -14.55 -12.68 -10.88
CA ILE A 431 -14.47 -13.43 -9.62
C ILE A 431 -15.80 -14.08 -9.38
N SER A 432 -15.83 -15.42 -9.25
CA SER A 432 -17.03 -16.18 -8.99
C SER A 432 -16.89 -16.97 -7.70
N ARG A 433 -17.85 -16.79 -6.79
CA ARG A 433 -17.93 -17.46 -5.49
C ARG A 433 -19.10 -18.43 -5.47
N ASP A 434 -18.83 -19.67 -5.11
CA ASP A 434 -19.81 -20.73 -5.00
C ASP A 434 -20.43 -20.82 -3.59
N ALA A 435 -21.15 -21.91 -3.31
CA ALA A 435 -21.82 -22.16 -2.06
C ALA A 435 -20.88 -22.46 -0.86
N THR A 436 -19.56 -22.55 -1.07
CA THR A 436 -18.59 -22.64 0.02
C THR A 436 -18.39 -21.33 0.71
N HIS A 437 -18.80 -20.21 0.09
CA HIS A 437 -18.76 -18.88 0.65
C HIS A 437 -20.02 -18.53 1.46
N ARG A 438 -19.88 -17.59 2.40
CA ARG A 438 -21.02 -16.98 3.11
C ARG A 438 -21.97 -16.23 2.18
N VAL A 439 -21.42 -15.60 1.15
CA VAL A 439 -22.17 -14.86 0.13
C VAL A 439 -21.69 -15.27 -1.25
N VAL A 440 -22.61 -15.77 -2.04
CA VAL A 440 -22.37 -16.07 -3.46
C VAL A 440 -22.31 -14.75 -4.22
N VAL A 441 -21.24 -14.56 -4.99
CA VAL A 441 -20.98 -13.37 -5.80
C VAL A 441 -20.48 -13.83 -7.16
N ASP A 442 -20.97 -13.18 -8.19
CA ASP A 442 -20.46 -13.33 -9.55
C ASP A 442 -20.12 -11.95 -10.12
N LEU A 443 -18.83 -11.70 -10.29
CA LEU A 443 -18.29 -10.50 -10.93
C LEU A 443 -17.83 -10.90 -12.32
N ALA A 444 -18.47 -10.35 -13.35
CA ALA A 444 -17.98 -10.49 -14.71
C ALA A 444 -16.61 -9.81 -14.90
N PRO A 445 -15.84 -10.16 -15.93
CA PRO A 445 -14.72 -9.35 -16.35
C PRO A 445 -15.12 -7.88 -16.48
N ASP A 446 -14.26 -6.98 -16.01
CA ASP A 446 -14.47 -5.52 -16.04
C ASP A 446 -15.73 -5.03 -15.29
N ASP A 447 -16.25 -5.80 -14.33
CA ASP A 447 -17.37 -5.36 -13.49
C ASP A 447 -17.01 -4.09 -12.72
N LYS A 448 -17.93 -3.14 -12.68
CA LYS A 448 -17.73 -1.85 -11.98
C LYS A 448 -17.44 -1.99 -10.49
N ARG A 449 -17.77 -3.14 -9.87
CA ARG A 449 -17.44 -3.45 -8.47
C ARG A 449 -15.94 -3.67 -8.23
N PHE A 450 -15.13 -3.72 -9.28
CA PHE A 450 -13.66 -3.73 -9.15
C PHE A 450 -13.06 -2.35 -8.80
N PHE A 451 -13.86 -1.28 -8.77
CA PHE A 451 -13.38 0.04 -8.35
C PHE A 451 -14.43 0.82 -7.56
N LEU A 452 -13.96 1.81 -6.83
CA LEU A 452 -14.77 2.68 -5.98
C LEU A 452 -15.30 3.88 -6.77
N LYS A 453 -16.40 4.45 -6.33
CA LYS A 453 -16.89 5.75 -6.80
C LYS A 453 -16.03 6.88 -6.23
N ILE A 454 -16.01 8.02 -6.88
CA ILE A 454 -15.40 9.24 -6.34
C ILE A 454 -16.18 9.65 -5.08
N PRO A 455 -15.49 9.91 -3.94
CA PRO A 455 -16.19 10.19 -2.69
C PRO A 455 -16.96 11.52 -2.72
N GLN A 456 -18.04 11.57 -1.96
CA GLN A 456 -18.87 12.77 -1.87
C GLN A 456 -18.08 13.96 -1.31
N SER A 457 -17.15 13.73 -0.39
CA SER A 457 -16.28 14.77 0.17
C SER A 457 -15.41 15.46 -0.89
N GLU A 458 -14.97 14.72 -1.92
CA GLU A 458 -14.26 15.32 -3.05
C GLU A 458 -15.19 16.15 -3.94
N ILE A 459 -16.35 15.62 -4.27
CA ILE A 459 -17.35 16.34 -5.10
C ILE A 459 -17.79 17.64 -4.43
N ASP A 460 -17.98 17.63 -3.11
CA ASP A 460 -18.41 18.80 -2.34
C ASP A 460 -17.29 19.86 -2.18
N ALA A 461 -16.03 19.46 -2.24
CA ALA A 461 -14.87 20.33 -1.99
C ALA A 461 -14.15 20.80 -3.26
N ASN A 462 -14.34 20.13 -4.39
CA ASN A 462 -13.61 20.36 -5.63
C ASN A 462 -14.55 20.87 -6.73
N ASP A 463 -14.61 22.17 -6.95
CA ASP A 463 -15.45 22.80 -7.97
C ASP A 463 -15.18 22.32 -9.42
N ALA A 464 -14.06 21.65 -9.67
CA ALA A 464 -13.72 21.06 -10.97
C ALA A 464 -14.31 19.66 -11.18
N VAL A 465 -14.98 19.08 -10.17
CA VAL A 465 -15.58 17.73 -10.19
C VAL A 465 -17.04 17.83 -9.74
N ASP A 466 -17.98 17.41 -10.56
CA ASP A 466 -19.40 17.42 -10.23
C ASP A 466 -19.98 16.00 -10.03
N GLU A 467 -21.24 15.92 -9.60
CA GLU A 467 -21.92 14.65 -9.29
C GLU A 467 -22.01 13.69 -10.50
N SER A 468 -21.90 14.19 -11.73
CA SER A 468 -21.97 13.37 -12.94
C SER A 468 -20.76 12.43 -13.06
N VAL A 469 -19.66 12.71 -12.34
CA VAL A 469 -18.45 11.88 -12.30
C VAL A 469 -18.72 10.42 -11.95
N ASN A 470 -19.75 10.18 -11.14
CA ASN A 470 -20.16 8.85 -10.70
C ASN A 470 -21.25 8.19 -11.56
N SER A 471 -21.76 8.86 -12.58
CA SER A 471 -22.91 8.37 -13.37
C SER A 471 -22.63 7.06 -14.13
N ASN A 472 -21.35 6.85 -14.50
CA ASN A 472 -20.89 5.65 -15.22
C ASN A 472 -19.95 4.75 -14.39
N ARG A 473 -19.85 5.00 -13.08
CA ARG A 473 -19.00 4.24 -12.15
C ARG A 473 -19.77 3.20 -11.34
#